data_e8032ee63b3b5a65751cc2578278a820
#
_entry.id   e8032ee63b3b5a65751cc2578278a820
#
_cell.length_a   1.000
_cell.length_b   1.000
_cell.length_c   1.000
_cell.angle_alpha   90.00
_cell.angle_beta   90.00
_cell.angle_gamma   90.00
#
_symmetry.space_group_name_H-M   'P 1'
#
loop_
_entity.id
_entity.type
_entity.pdbx_description
1 polymer ?
#
loop_
_entity_poly.entity_id
_entity_poly.type
_entity_poly.pdbx_seq_one_letter_code
_entity_poly.pdbx_strand_id
1 'polypeptide(L)'
;MSPRRTTQIFCASTLYGAVTIAAALDSGAFGPADRRILLVTNNAAVPETTPPLDEAEGFARLRDRFDSVLSWNETISPLHPGGWTPRPGDLPLLQRHLRKLWHLGDDRVELALESLQVTPALAIAQLLPDAPITVYADGLMSYGPTRNKIDPLIGGRVGRLLHLDLVPGLAPLLLAEFGAVPEAVPTEAFTRCVDALAGPAATAGTEDGPALLLGQYLAALDLLTVAEEEELHLRMVRGAVARGHRRLVFKPHPTAPDAWSRTLVRAAEALGAELTVEDRPVLAEVLYRELRPALVVGCFSTALLTARTFYGLPVARVGTRALLARLTPFPNSNRIPLTVVDAVVPPLEAGAEDGTEDDGEEGGEDGGTIGTVELNDLVAAVGFAMQPKIRPELREPAVRHLSGPLAGRTRHHFTRRRLTVLNLPGGIPLPRHPGVRRLARRALRLRKALLRQRGVRRG
;
A
#
# COMPACT_ATOMS: atom_id res chain seq x y z
N MET A 1 7.52 -27.74 36.34
CA MET A 1 8.08 -27.29 35.04
C MET A 1 8.15 -25.77 35.06
N SER A 2 9.31 -25.21 34.89
CA SER A 2 9.40 -23.73 34.72
C SER A 2 8.56 -23.29 33.53
N PRO A 3 7.87 -22.14 33.62
CA PRO A 3 7.13 -21.64 32.48
C PRO A 3 8.08 -21.47 31.27
N ARG A 4 7.61 -21.87 30.07
CA ARG A 4 8.38 -21.67 28.85
C ARG A 4 8.54 -20.16 28.61
N ARG A 5 9.73 -19.73 28.27
CA ARG A 5 10.01 -18.34 27.86
C ARG A 5 9.19 -18.02 26.60
N THR A 6 8.76 -16.78 26.49
CA THR A 6 8.08 -16.26 25.30
C THR A 6 9.04 -15.38 24.51
N THR A 7 9.31 -15.76 23.25
CA THR A 7 10.08 -14.95 22.30
C THR A 7 9.15 -14.43 21.22
N GLN A 8 9.08 -13.10 21.08
CA GLN A 8 8.37 -12.40 20.01
C GLN A 8 9.36 -12.11 18.87
N ILE A 9 9.00 -12.48 17.64
CA ILE A 9 9.80 -12.23 16.43
C ILE A 9 8.99 -11.30 15.52
N PHE A 10 9.56 -10.13 15.28
CA PHE A 10 9.01 -9.08 14.42
C PHE A 10 9.77 -9.08 13.10
N CYS A 11 9.08 -9.16 11.95
CA CYS A 11 9.71 -9.13 10.65
C CYS A 11 9.41 -7.80 9.96
N ALA A 12 10.44 -7.06 9.55
CA ALA A 12 10.29 -5.79 8.85
C ALA A 12 11.22 -5.69 7.63
N SER A 13 10.69 -5.10 6.54
CA SER A 13 11.42 -4.86 5.30
C SER A 13 11.69 -3.38 5.03
N THR A 14 11.02 -2.47 5.72
CA THR A 14 11.09 -1.03 5.52
C THR A 14 11.22 -0.29 6.85
N LEU A 15 11.81 0.90 6.80
CA LEU A 15 11.86 1.78 7.99
C LEU A 15 10.43 2.15 8.45
N TYR A 16 9.51 2.35 7.52
CA TYR A 16 8.11 2.63 7.84
C TYR A 16 7.44 1.47 8.60
N GLY A 17 7.67 0.23 8.16
CA GLY A 17 7.22 -0.98 8.87
C GLY A 17 7.85 -1.10 10.26
N ALA A 18 9.15 -0.81 10.40
CA ALA A 18 9.84 -0.81 11.70
C ALA A 18 9.27 0.26 12.66
N VAL A 19 8.93 1.45 12.17
CA VAL A 19 8.25 2.50 12.94
C VAL A 19 6.85 2.04 13.37
N THR A 20 6.11 1.37 12.48
CA THR A 20 4.77 0.84 12.80
C THR A 20 4.85 -0.21 13.92
N ILE A 21 5.82 -1.13 13.85
CA ILE A 21 6.09 -2.11 14.91
C ILE A 21 6.48 -1.41 16.22
N ALA A 22 7.39 -0.43 16.17
CA ALA A 22 7.83 0.32 17.33
C ALA A 22 6.65 1.04 18.01
N ALA A 23 5.78 1.68 17.23
CA ALA A 23 4.57 2.33 17.72
C ALA A 23 3.60 1.34 18.38
N ALA A 24 3.42 0.17 17.77
CA ALA A 24 2.59 -0.90 18.31
C ALA A 24 3.18 -1.46 19.62
N LEU A 25 4.50 -1.59 19.74
CA LEU A 25 5.18 -1.98 20.98
C LEU A 25 5.00 -0.91 22.07
N ASP A 26 5.24 0.35 21.75
CA ASP A 26 5.14 1.47 22.69
C ASP A 26 3.71 1.72 23.17
N SER A 27 2.70 1.32 22.39
CA SER A 27 1.28 1.39 22.77
C SER A 27 0.80 0.17 23.55
N GLY A 28 1.66 -0.85 23.75
CA GLY A 28 1.28 -2.08 24.47
C GLY A 28 0.46 -3.07 23.65
N ALA A 29 0.37 -2.92 22.31
CA ALA A 29 -0.35 -3.85 21.45
C ALA A 29 0.19 -5.29 21.50
N PHE A 30 1.47 -5.44 21.85
CA PHE A 30 2.08 -6.75 22.13
C PHE A 30 2.22 -6.94 23.64
N GLY A 31 1.81 -8.10 24.12
CA GLY A 31 1.94 -8.47 25.53
C GLY A 31 3.39 -8.60 26.00
N PRO A 32 3.62 -8.91 27.29
CA PRO A 32 4.95 -9.14 27.81
C PRO A 32 5.64 -10.33 27.12
N ALA A 33 6.94 -10.20 26.91
CA ALA A 33 7.79 -11.26 26.38
C ALA A 33 9.12 -11.27 27.13
N ASP A 34 9.75 -12.44 27.19
CA ASP A 34 11.08 -12.59 27.76
C ASP A 34 12.17 -12.15 26.78
N ARG A 35 11.85 -12.14 25.50
CA ARG A 35 12.76 -11.74 24.44
C ARG A 35 12.01 -11.21 23.21
N ARG A 36 12.54 -10.16 22.60
CA ARG A 36 12.08 -9.55 21.35
C ARG A 36 13.18 -9.55 20.32
N ILE A 37 12.91 -10.16 19.15
CA ILE A 37 13.82 -10.21 18.00
C ILE A 37 13.20 -9.41 16.88
N LEU A 38 13.95 -8.46 16.32
CA LEU A 38 13.61 -7.88 15.02
C LEU A 38 14.36 -8.65 13.94
N LEU A 39 13.62 -9.25 13.01
CA LEU A 39 14.16 -9.91 11.85
C LEU A 39 14.04 -8.96 10.66
N VAL A 40 15.14 -8.34 10.26
CA VAL A 40 15.19 -7.44 9.13
C VAL A 40 15.33 -8.22 7.82
N THR A 41 14.67 -7.74 6.76
CA THR A 41 14.75 -8.36 5.44
C THR A 41 14.92 -7.29 4.36
N ASN A 42 15.86 -7.51 3.46
CA ASN A 42 16.09 -6.69 2.28
C ASN A 42 15.58 -7.42 1.05
N ASN A 43 14.44 -6.98 0.53
CA ASN A 43 13.73 -7.58 -0.59
C ASN A 43 14.07 -6.93 -1.95
N ALA A 44 15.09 -6.05 -2.02
CA ALA A 44 15.53 -5.44 -3.27
C ALA A 44 15.93 -6.52 -4.28
N ALA A 45 15.82 -6.22 -5.58
CA ALA A 45 16.18 -7.16 -6.64
C ALA A 45 17.63 -7.64 -6.54
N VAL A 46 18.53 -6.77 -6.06
CA VAL A 46 19.94 -7.05 -5.75
C VAL A 46 20.19 -6.55 -4.32
N PRO A 47 19.94 -7.37 -3.29
CA PRO A 47 20.04 -6.95 -1.90
C PRO A 47 21.44 -6.43 -1.51
N GLU A 48 22.48 -6.95 -2.16
CA GLU A 48 23.88 -6.60 -1.89
C GLU A 48 24.24 -5.16 -2.28
N THR A 49 23.40 -4.52 -3.11
CA THR A 49 23.63 -3.13 -3.58
C THR A 49 22.76 -2.11 -2.85
N THR A 50 21.90 -2.57 -1.95
CA THR A 50 20.95 -1.71 -1.23
C THR A 50 21.25 -1.81 0.26
N PRO A 51 21.41 -0.69 0.99
CA PRO A 51 21.61 -0.71 2.44
C PRO A 51 20.51 -1.50 3.15
N PRO A 52 20.81 -2.37 4.11
CA PRO A 52 19.82 -3.06 4.89
C PRO A 52 19.07 -2.10 5.82
N LEU A 53 17.88 -2.52 6.28
CA LEU A 53 17.00 -1.69 7.11
C LEU A 53 17.68 -1.18 8.39
N ASP A 54 18.49 -2.01 9.02
CA ASP A 54 19.18 -1.69 10.28
C ASP A 54 20.35 -0.69 10.13
N GLU A 55 20.75 -0.39 8.89
CA GLU A 55 21.67 0.69 8.54
C GLU A 55 20.95 1.98 8.10
N ALA A 56 19.61 1.95 7.98
CA ALA A 56 18.84 3.13 7.59
C ALA A 56 18.98 4.28 8.59
N GLU A 57 19.02 5.51 8.07
CA GLU A 57 19.08 6.71 8.90
C GLU A 57 17.93 6.75 9.91
N GLY A 58 18.27 6.92 11.19
CA GLY A 58 17.30 6.95 12.30
C GLY A 58 16.95 5.58 12.88
N PHE A 59 17.27 4.46 12.24
CA PHE A 59 16.93 3.13 12.76
C PHE A 59 17.49 2.88 14.16
N ALA A 60 18.69 3.38 14.49
CA ALA A 60 19.28 3.24 15.80
C ALA A 60 18.35 3.70 16.95
N ARG A 61 17.44 4.65 16.69
CA ARG A 61 16.46 5.17 17.67
C ARG A 61 15.29 4.22 17.90
N LEU A 62 15.13 3.21 17.07
CA LEU A 62 14.12 2.16 17.21
C LEU A 62 14.69 0.91 17.88
N ARG A 63 16.03 0.76 17.84
CA ARG A 63 16.79 -0.46 18.16
C ARG A 63 16.55 -0.97 19.58
N ASP A 64 16.43 -0.08 20.57
CA ASP A 64 16.36 -0.42 22.01
C ASP A 64 15.07 -1.15 22.41
N ARG A 65 14.08 -1.24 21.52
CA ARG A 65 12.85 -2.02 21.72
C ARG A 65 13.04 -3.52 21.49
N PHE A 66 14.20 -3.92 20.98
CA PHE A 66 14.52 -5.29 20.60
C PHE A 66 15.80 -5.76 21.30
N ASP A 67 15.78 -6.95 21.85
CA ASP A 67 16.97 -7.58 22.46
C ASP A 67 18.01 -7.94 21.41
N SER A 68 17.56 -8.27 20.19
CA SER A 68 18.44 -8.55 19.05
C SER A 68 17.81 -8.16 17.72
N VAL A 69 18.66 -7.75 16.78
CA VAL A 69 18.32 -7.56 15.36
C VAL A 69 19.05 -8.63 14.57
N LEU A 70 18.34 -9.38 13.75
CA LEU A 70 18.84 -10.47 12.93
C LEU A 70 18.52 -10.21 11.47
N SER A 71 19.40 -10.61 10.55
CA SER A 71 19.16 -10.54 9.12
C SER A 71 18.52 -11.84 8.61
N TRP A 72 17.36 -11.71 7.95
CA TRP A 72 16.78 -12.83 7.22
C TRP A 72 17.61 -13.22 6.00
N ASN A 73 18.16 -12.24 5.29
CA ASN A 73 19.02 -12.47 4.13
C ASN A 73 20.25 -13.30 4.50
N GLU A 74 20.94 -12.98 5.61
CA GLU A 74 22.05 -13.80 6.12
C GLU A 74 21.59 -15.19 6.54
N THR A 75 20.42 -15.28 7.21
CA THR A 75 19.86 -16.54 7.67
C THR A 75 19.65 -17.56 6.55
N ILE A 76 19.24 -17.08 5.37
CA ILE A 76 18.94 -17.96 4.21
C ILE A 76 20.01 -17.89 3.11
N SER A 77 21.10 -17.15 3.33
CA SER A 77 22.19 -17.01 2.33
C SER A 77 22.61 -18.38 1.78
N PRO A 78 22.84 -18.50 0.46
CA PRO A 78 22.85 -17.45 -0.60
C PRO A 78 21.51 -17.28 -1.32
N LEU A 79 20.40 -17.58 -0.71
CA LEU A 79 19.07 -17.55 -1.34
C LEU A 79 18.45 -16.15 -1.24
N HIS A 80 17.62 -15.78 -2.26
CA HIS A 80 16.97 -14.48 -2.28
C HIS A 80 15.66 -14.49 -1.47
N PRO A 81 15.42 -13.55 -0.53
CA PRO A 81 14.27 -13.57 0.38
C PRO A 81 12.93 -13.49 -0.35
N GLY A 82 12.83 -12.72 -1.43
CA GLY A 82 11.60 -12.57 -2.21
C GLY A 82 11.25 -13.77 -3.10
N GLY A 83 12.20 -14.70 -3.32
CA GLY A 83 12.01 -15.84 -4.23
C GLY A 83 12.09 -17.22 -3.54
N TRP A 84 12.60 -17.27 -2.31
CA TRP A 84 12.82 -18.55 -1.64
C TRP A 84 11.60 -19.00 -0.81
N THR A 85 11.27 -20.28 -0.94
CA THR A 85 10.25 -20.95 -0.14
C THR A 85 10.81 -22.29 0.33
N PRO A 86 10.67 -22.68 1.62
CA PRO A 86 11.13 -23.97 2.10
C PRO A 86 10.35 -25.11 1.46
N ARG A 87 11.02 -26.21 1.13
CA ARG A 87 10.35 -27.41 0.66
C ARG A 87 9.66 -28.11 1.83
N PRO A 88 8.44 -28.62 1.66
CA PRO A 88 7.70 -29.27 2.76
C PRO A 88 8.50 -30.37 3.48
N GLY A 89 9.29 -31.17 2.76
CA GLY A 89 10.11 -32.24 3.36
C GLY A 89 11.27 -31.72 4.21
N ASP A 90 11.73 -30.50 3.98
CA ASP A 90 12.86 -29.88 4.68
C ASP A 90 12.43 -29.11 5.93
N LEU A 91 11.12 -28.83 6.08
CA LEU A 91 10.60 -27.99 7.16
C LEU A 91 11.05 -28.43 8.56
N PRO A 92 10.99 -29.72 8.97
CA PRO A 92 11.41 -30.13 10.31
C PRO A 92 12.90 -29.91 10.57
N LEU A 93 13.74 -30.07 9.53
CA LEU A 93 15.17 -29.82 9.62
C LEU A 93 15.48 -28.33 9.75
N LEU A 94 14.88 -27.52 8.87
CA LEU A 94 15.05 -26.06 8.84
C LEU A 94 14.53 -25.42 10.13
N GLN A 95 13.40 -25.88 10.66
CA GLN A 95 12.86 -25.42 11.94
C GLN A 95 13.85 -25.64 13.08
N ARG A 96 14.43 -26.86 13.20
CA ARG A 96 15.45 -27.15 14.22
C ARG A 96 16.71 -26.30 14.02
N HIS A 97 17.11 -26.09 12.76
CA HIS A 97 18.24 -25.25 12.43
C HIS A 97 18.02 -23.80 12.88
N LEU A 98 16.87 -23.19 12.54
CA LEU A 98 16.53 -21.83 12.94
C LEU A 98 16.42 -21.68 14.46
N ARG A 99 15.78 -22.63 15.16
CA ARG A 99 15.71 -22.64 16.62
C ARG A 99 17.09 -22.60 17.26
N LYS A 100 18.06 -23.37 16.69
CA LYS A 100 19.45 -23.35 17.14
C LYS A 100 20.15 -22.03 16.79
N LEU A 101 20.04 -21.58 15.54
CA LEU A 101 20.70 -20.38 15.02
C LEU A 101 20.27 -19.11 15.77
N TRP A 102 18.99 -19.00 16.07
CA TRP A 102 18.41 -17.84 16.76
C TRP A 102 18.33 -18.02 18.28
N HIS A 103 18.91 -19.10 18.81
CA HIS A 103 18.94 -19.43 20.24
C HIS A 103 17.55 -19.47 20.89
N LEU A 104 16.55 -20.01 20.17
CA LEU A 104 15.16 -20.08 20.65
C LEU A 104 14.92 -21.26 21.60
N GLY A 105 15.75 -22.31 21.55
CA GLY A 105 15.55 -23.50 22.38
C GLY A 105 14.10 -24.02 22.33
N ASP A 106 13.47 -24.13 23.51
CA ASP A 106 12.07 -24.55 23.67
C ASP A 106 11.11 -23.37 23.87
N ASP A 107 11.54 -22.14 23.59
CA ASP A 107 10.72 -20.95 23.72
C ASP A 107 9.40 -21.07 22.94
N ARG A 108 8.32 -20.54 23.54
CA ARG A 108 7.10 -20.24 22.80
C ARG A 108 7.38 -19.04 21.90
N VAL A 109 7.23 -19.25 20.60
CA VAL A 109 7.44 -18.18 19.61
C VAL A 109 6.11 -17.56 19.24
N GLU A 110 6.07 -16.23 19.14
CA GLU A 110 4.99 -15.44 18.59
C GLU A 110 5.52 -14.62 17.41
N LEU A 111 4.78 -14.56 16.30
CA LEU A 111 5.21 -13.86 15.09
C LEU A 111 4.41 -12.58 14.87
N ALA A 112 5.12 -11.50 14.55
CA ALA A 112 4.54 -10.29 13.98
C ALA A 112 5.10 -10.10 12.57
N LEU A 113 4.26 -10.27 11.55
CA LEU A 113 4.68 -10.33 10.16
C LEU A 113 4.05 -9.17 9.37
N GLU A 114 4.84 -8.57 8.50
CA GLU A 114 4.38 -7.75 7.39
C GLU A 114 3.58 -8.65 6.43
N SER A 115 2.83 -8.21 5.58
CA SER A 115 2.07 -8.93 4.55
C SER A 115 2.26 -10.45 4.44
N LEU A 116 1.33 -11.25 4.94
CA LEU A 116 1.36 -12.72 4.90
C LEU A 116 1.06 -13.31 3.51
N GLN A 117 1.02 -12.52 2.45
CA GLN A 117 0.61 -12.97 1.11
C GLN A 117 1.77 -13.37 0.21
N VAL A 118 2.98 -13.02 0.59
CA VAL A 118 4.22 -13.20 -0.19
C VAL A 118 5.39 -13.60 0.71
N THR A 119 6.47 -14.07 0.11
CA THR A 119 7.76 -14.22 0.80
C THR A 119 8.34 -12.84 1.14
N PRO A 120 9.11 -12.72 2.22
CA PRO A 120 9.58 -13.77 3.12
C PRO A 120 8.58 -14.18 4.21
N ALA A 121 7.52 -13.41 4.46
CA ALA A 121 6.57 -13.66 5.56
C ALA A 121 5.96 -15.06 5.51
N LEU A 122 5.58 -15.56 4.32
CA LEU A 122 5.07 -16.92 4.15
C LEU A 122 6.12 -17.98 4.52
N ALA A 123 7.37 -17.80 4.12
CA ALA A 123 8.44 -18.74 4.42
C ALA A 123 8.69 -18.82 5.93
N ILE A 124 8.74 -17.67 6.61
CA ILE A 124 8.91 -17.58 8.07
C ILE A 124 7.74 -18.26 8.79
N ALA A 125 6.49 -17.99 8.34
CA ALA A 125 5.31 -18.60 8.90
C ALA A 125 5.29 -20.15 8.75
N GLN A 126 5.82 -20.67 7.64
CA GLN A 126 5.95 -22.11 7.40
C GLN A 126 7.02 -22.76 8.30
N LEU A 127 8.13 -22.05 8.55
CA LEU A 127 9.25 -22.52 9.36
C LEU A 127 8.96 -22.53 10.86
N LEU A 128 7.97 -21.78 11.31
CA LEU A 128 7.54 -21.69 12.70
C LEU A 128 6.03 -22.04 12.79
N PRO A 129 5.64 -23.30 12.52
CA PRO A 129 4.25 -23.70 12.30
C PRO A 129 3.36 -23.58 13.54
N ASP A 130 3.92 -23.63 14.74
CA ASP A 130 3.17 -23.57 16.01
C ASP A 130 2.98 -22.12 16.52
N ALA A 131 3.61 -21.15 15.88
CA ALA A 131 3.58 -19.76 16.32
C ALA A 131 2.25 -19.08 15.94
N PRO A 132 1.54 -18.46 16.89
CA PRO A 132 0.45 -17.54 16.57
C PRO A 132 1.00 -16.34 15.79
N ILE A 133 0.18 -15.80 14.89
CA ILE A 133 0.58 -14.74 13.99
C ILE A 133 -0.25 -13.48 14.26
N THR A 134 0.41 -12.37 14.49
CA THR A 134 -0.13 -11.03 14.32
C THR A 134 0.38 -10.50 12.98
N VAL A 135 -0.52 -10.09 12.09
CA VAL A 135 -0.11 -9.39 10.88
C VAL A 135 -0.19 -7.90 11.15
N TYR A 136 0.80 -7.15 10.71
CA TYR A 136 0.71 -5.70 10.67
C TYR A 136 0.72 -5.21 9.21
N ALA A 137 -0.03 -4.17 8.95
CA ALA A 137 -0.15 -3.55 7.63
C ALA A 137 -0.01 -2.03 7.77
N ASP A 138 1.05 -1.52 7.25
CA ASP A 138 1.47 -0.13 7.38
C ASP A 138 0.91 0.81 6.30
N GLY A 139 0.17 0.28 5.34
CA GLY A 139 -0.30 1.05 4.20
C GLY A 139 -1.75 0.80 3.79
N LEU A 140 -2.19 1.53 2.76
CA LEU A 140 -3.54 1.49 2.21
C LEU A 140 -3.99 0.11 1.71
N MET A 141 -3.06 -0.82 1.50
CA MET A 141 -3.39 -2.17 1.07
C MET A 141 -4.13 -2.97 2.15
N SER A 142 -4.08 -2.55 3.42
CA SER A 142 -4.86 -3.15 4.51
C SER A 142 -6.37 -3.07 4.28
N TYR A 143 -6.83 -2.04 3.61
CA TYR A 143 -8.24 -1.85 3.27
C TYR A 143 -8.71 -2.76 2.13
N GLY A 144 -7.78 -3.41 1.42
CA GLY A 144 -8.10 -4.35 0.34
C GLY A 144 -8.27 -5.79 0.82
N PRO A 145 -8.99 -6.63 0.04
CA PRO A 145 -9.12 -8.04 0.35
C PRO A 145 -7.80 -8.76 0.14
N THR A 146 -7.60 -9.89 0.82
CA THR A 146 -6.50 -10.81 0.56
C THR A 146 -6.44 -11.18 -0.93
N ARG A 147 -5.27 -11.04 -1.55
CA ARG A 147 -5.11 -11.19 -3.01
C ARG A 147 -4.83 -12.62 -3.42
N ASN A 148 -3.93 -13.27 -2.69
CA ASN A 148 -3.49 -14.63 -2.94
C ASN A 148 -4.17 -15.57 -1.94
N LYS A 149 -4.53 -16.76 -2.42
CA LYS A 149 -5.04 -17.78 -1.51
C LYS A 149 -3.94 -18.19 -0.53
N ILE A 150 -4.18 -17.97 0.75
CA ILE A 150 -3.29 -18.39 1.83
C ILE A 150 -3.70 -19.80 2.28
N ASP A 151 -2.70 -20.62 2.61
CA ASP A 151 -2.95 -21.93 3.20
C ASP A 151 -3.75 -21.76 4.50
N PRO A 152 -4.90 -22.46 4.67
CA PRO A 152 -5.69 -22.39 5.89
C PRO A 152 -4.90 -22.71 7.17
N LEU A 153 -3.87 -23.57 7.10
CA LEU A 153 -3.00 -23.88 8.24
C LEU A 153 -2.14 -22.68 8.66
N ILE A 154 -1.88 -21.75 7.75
CA ILE A 154 -1.18 -20.50 8.04
C ILE A 154 -2.19 -19.42 8.40
N GLY A 155 -3.19 -19.19 7.55
CA GLY A 155 -4.19 -18.16 7.76
C GLY A 155 -4.98 -18.32 9.07
N GLY A 156 -5.31 -19.56 9.44
CA GLY A 156 -6.02 -19.86 10.70
C GLY A 156 -5.24 -19.54 11.98
N ARG A 157 -3.94 -19.24 11.89
CA ARG A 157 -3.11 -18.76 13.02
C ARG A 157 -3.10 -17.25 13.19
N VAL A 158 -3.69 -16.51 12.22
CA VAL A 158 -3.75 -15.04 12.29
C VAL A 158 -4.89 -14.63 13.19
N GLY A 159 -4.57 -14.15 14.39
CA GLY A 159 -5.57 -13.66 15.35
C GLY A 159 -5.90 -12.18 15.14
N ARG A 160 -4.92 -11.37 14.74
CA ARG A 160 -5.05 -9.90 14.68
C ARG A 160 -4.39 -9.32 13.43
N LEU A 161 -4.97 -8.22 12.95
CA LEU A 161 -4.40 -7.34 11.95
C LEU A 161 -4.16 -5.96 12.57
N LEU A 162 -2.92 -5.64 12.91
CA LEU A 162 -2.56 -4.27 13.31
C LEU A 162 -2.48 -3.39 12.06
N HIS A 163 -3.06 -2.22 12.11
CA HIS A 163 -3.03 -1.27 11.00
C HIS A 163 -2.96 0.19 11.49
N LEU A 164 -2.50 1.07 10.63
CA LEU A 164 -2.60 2.50 10.85
C LEU A 164 -4.02 2.97 10.44
N ASP A 165 -4.67 3.77 11.29
CA ASP A 165 -5.99 4.34 10.97
C ASP A 165 -5.85 5.53 10.01
N LEU A 166 -5.45 5.22 8.77
CA LEU A 166 -5.19 6.21 7.71
C LEU A 166 -6.47 6.89 7.22
N VAL A 167 -7.61 6.22 7.36
CA VAL A 167 -8.93 6.72 6.99
C VAL A 167 -9.91 6.36 8.10
N PRO A 168 -10.15 7.27 9.06
CA PRO A 168 -10.95 7.01 10.23
C PRO A 168 -12.34 6.45 9.87
N GLY A 169 -12.66 5.29 10.47
CA GLY A 169 -13.91 4.58 10.24
C GLY A 169 -13.98 3.70 8.99
N LEU A 170 -12.92 3.63 8.18
CA LEU A 170 -12.83 2.64 7.10
C LEU A 170 -12.29 1.31 7.63
N ALA A 171 -13.08 0.26 7.50
CA ALA A 171 -12.71 -1.07 7.99
C ALA A 171 -11.73 -1.80 7.05
N PRO A 172 -10.60 -2.34 7.56
CA PRO A 172 -9.73 -3.22 6.79
C PRO A 172 -10.45 -4.48 6.30
N LEU A 173 -10.17 -4.88 5.05
CA LEU A 173 -10.68 -6.12 4.47
C LEU A 173 -9.64 -7.25 4.46
N LEU A 174 -8.36 -6.93 4.68
CA LEU A 174 -7.25 -7.88 4.64
C LEU A 174 -7.42 -8.95 5.71
N LEU A 175 -7.27 -10.22 5.34
CA LEU A 175 -7.33 -11.40 6.21
C LEU A 175 -8.66 -11.60 6.97
N ALA A 176 -9.69 -10.83 6.66
CA ALA A 176 -10.98 -10.96 7.34
C ALA A 176 -11.68 -12.31 7.06
N GLU A 177 -11.34 -12.99 5.94
CA GLU A 177 -11.79 -14.36 5.64
C GLU A 177 -11.27 -15.40 6.64
N PHE A 178 -10.21 -15.10 7.40
CA PHE A 178 -9.67 -15.93 8.47
C PHE A 178 -10.14 -15.50 9.86
N GLY A 179 -10.98 -14.45 9.94
CA GLY A 179 -11.46 -13.91 11.22
C GLY A 179 -10.42 -13.04 11.95
N ALA A 180 -9.37 -12.57 11.26
CA ALA A 180 -8.41 -11.64 11.86
C ALA A 180 -9.12 -10.36 12.33
N VAL A 181 -8.92 -10.01 13.61
CA VAL A 181 -9.51 -8.81 14.22
C VAL A 181 -8.65 -7.60 13.87
N PRO A 182 -9.20 -6.58 13.18
CA PRO A 182 -8.45 -5.35 12.92
C PRO A 182 -8.31 -4.54 14.21
N GLU A 183 -7.11 -4.04 14.47
CA GLU A 183 -6.76 -3.24 15.63
C GLU A 183 -5.88 -2.07 15.17
N ALA A 184 -6.33 -0.84 15.42
CA ALA A 184 -5.59 0.34 15.03
C ALA A 184 -4.41 0.59 15.97
N VAL A 185 -3.22 0.82 15.41
CA VAL A 185 -2.08 1.35 16.15
C VAL A 185 -2.38 2.83 16.44
N PRO A 186 -2.30 3.27 17.71
CA PRO A 186 -2.62 4.67 18.06
C PRO A 186 -1.75 5.67 17.28
N THR A 187 -2.41 6.65 16.66
CA THR A 187 -1.74 7.69 15.87
C THR A 187 -0.65 8.40 16.64
N GLU A 188 -0.90 8.71 17.92
CA GLU A 188 0.07 9.40 18.78
C GLU A 188 1.31 8.54 19.07
N ALA A 189 1.18 7.21 19.09
CA ALA A 189 2.32 6.33 19.26
C ALA A 189 3.18 6.31 17.97
N PHE A 190 2.51 6.26 16.81
CA PHE A 190 3.20 6.32 15.51
C PHE A 190 3.92 7.67 15.32
N THR A 191 3.25 8.79 15.55
CA THR A 191 3.85 10.12 15.39
C THR A 191 5.00 10.35 16.35
N ARG A 192 4.92 9.88 17.62
CA ARG A 192 6.07 9.93 18.56
C ARG A 192 7.27 9.13 18.04
N CYS A 193 7.06 7.98 17.41
CA CYS A 193 8.17 7.22 16.81
C CYS A 193 8.79 7.98 15.64
N VAL A 194 7.97 8.60 14.79
CA VAL A 194 8.47 9.47 13.69
C VAL A 194 9.22 10.68 14.26
N ASP A 195 8.69 11.29 15.31
CA ASP A 195 9.33 12.42 16.00
C ASP A 195 10.72 12.05 16.54
N ALA A 196 10.87 10.82 17.02
CA ALA A 196 12.17 10.33 17.45
C ALA A 196 13.14 10.14 16.26
N LEU A 197 12.68 9.85 15.05
CA LEU A 197 13.52 9.76 13.86
C LEU A 197 13.94 11.13 13.34
N ALA A 198 13.04 12.11 13.43
CA ALA A 198 13.35 13.47 13.04
C ALA A 198 14.48 14.03 13.92
N GLY A 199 15.37 14.78 13.30
CA GLY A 199 16.33 15.61 14.05
C GLY A 199 15.61 16.70 14.87
N PRO A 200 16.33 17.56 15.58
CA PRO A 200 15.74 18.71 16.24
C PRO A 200 14.96 19.51 15.18
N ALA A 201 13.67 19.80 15.49
CA ALA A 201 12.80 20.53 14.58
C ALA A 201 13.49 21.83 14.14
N ALA A 202 13.49 22.10 12.84
CA ALA A 202 13.92 23.41 12.36
C ALA A 202 13.15 24.48 13.13
N THR A 203 13.87 25.47 13.66
CA THR A 203 13.27 26.60 14.37
C THR A 203 12.15 27.18 13.52
N ALA A 204 10.98 27.32 14.14
CA ALA A 204 9.77 27.82 13.50
C ALA A 204 10.07 29.09 12.67
N GLY A 205 10.18 28.91 11.37
CA GLY A 205 10.38 29.98 10.43
C GLY A 205 9.31 29.90 9.35
N THR A 206 8.46 30.91 9.32
CA THR A 206 7.51 31.30 8.28
C THR A 206 6.18 30.55 8.25
N GLU A 207 5.11 31.34 8.23
CA GLU A 207 3.69 30.94 8.12
C GLU A 207 3.36 30.18 6.83
N ASP A 208 4.25 30.15 5.83
CA ASP A 208 4.07 29.50 4.54
C ASP A 208 5.15 28.43 4.30
N GLY A 209 4.89 27.18 4.70
CA GLY A 209 5.71 26.03 4.33
C GLY A 209 5.74 25.80 2.80
N PRO A 210 6.72 25.05 2.26
CA PRO A 210 6.75 24.72 0.84
C PRO A 210 5.62 23.77 0.46
N ALA A 211 5.29 23.64 -0.83
CA ALA A 211 4.53 22.51 -1.31
C ALA A 211 5.46 21.30 -1.45
N LEU A 212 5.11 20.18 -0.79
CA LEU A 212 5.86 18.93 -0.86
C LEU A 212 5.25 18.01 -1.91
N LEU A 213 6.02 17.68 -2.93
CA LEU A 213 5.63 16.81 -4.04
C LEU A 213 6.22 15.41 -3.83
N LEU A 214 5.36 14.39 -3.72
CA LEU A 214 5.75 13.02 -3.44
C LEU A 214 5.86 12.21 -4.74
N GLY A 215 7.06 11.89 -5.17
CA GLY A 215 7.33 10.95 -6.27
C GLY A 215 7.01 9.53 -5.85
N GLN A 216 6.44 8.75 -6.78
CA GLN A 216 6.22 7.32 -6.64
C GLN A 216 6.79 6.65 -7.89
N TYR A 217 7.68 5.73 -7.82
CA TYR A 217 8.30 5.10 -9.00
C TYR A 217 7.33 4.14 -9.71
N LEU A 218 6.30 4.70 -10.37
CA LEU A 218 5.18 3.97 -11.00
C LEU A 218 5.59 3.24 -12.26
N ALA A 219 6.64 3.72 -12.95
CA ALA A 219 7.22 3.04 -14.10
C ALA A 219 7.85 1.70 -13.71
N ALA A 220 8.50 1.60 -12.55
CA ALA A 220 9.04 0.34 -12.05
C ALA A 220 7.94 -0.68 -11.68
N LEU A 221 6.72 -0.21 -11.46
CA LEU A 221 5.54 -1.04 -11.20
C LEU A 221 4.74 -1.38 -12.46
N ASP A 222 5.24 -1.04 -13.65
CA ASP A 222 4.54 -1.20 -14.95
C ASP A 222 3.15 -0.53 -14.98
N LEU A 223 2.96 0.54 -14.19
CA LEU A 223 1.71 1.31 -14.15
C LEU A 223 1.71 2.46 -15.15
N LEU A 224 2.87 3.05 -15.36
CA LEU A 224 3.13 4.12 -16.32
C LEU A 224 4.40 3.81 -17.11
N THR A 225 4.56 4.46 -18.26
CA THR A 225 5.87 4.59 -18.89
C THR A 225 6.69 5.65 -18.18
N VAL A 226 8.01 5.65 -18.37
CA VAL A 226 8.92 6.68 -17.83
C VAL A 226 8.46 8.09 -18.20
N ALA A 227 8.09 8.30 -19.48
CA ALA A 227 7.62 9.61 -19.95
C ALA A 227 6.28 10.04 -19.34
N GLU A 228 5.36 9.10 -19.11
CA GLU A 228 4.08 9.38 -18.46
C GLU A 228 4.27 9.71 -16.97
N GLU A 229 5.21 9.07 -16.31
CA GLU A 229 5.52 9.39 -14.91
C GLU A 229 6.23 10.75 -14.79
N GLU A 230 7.14 11.11 -15.69
CA GLU A 230 7.74 12.44 -15.78
C GLU A 230 6.65 13.51 -15.98
N GLU A 231 5.70 13.28 -16.90
CA GLU A 231 4.56 14.18 -17.10
C GLU A 231 3.66 14.29 -15.87
N LEU A 232 3.45 13.19 -15.15
CA LEU A 232 2.72 13.21 -13.87
C LEU A 232 3.39 14.14 -12.85
N HIS A 233 4.71 14.06 -12.71
CA HIS A 233 5.47 14.93 -11.82
C HIS A 233 5.45 16.40 -12.30
N LEU A 234 5.54 16.64 -13.59
CA LEU A 234 5.39 17.99 -14.17
C LEU A 234 4.01 18.58 -13.88
N ARG A 235 2.95 17.78 -13.92
CA ARG A 235 1.60 18.21 -13.53
C ARG A 235 1.54 18.58 -12.04
N MET A 236 2.25 17.84 -11.15
CA MET A 236 2.34 18.21 -9.74
C MET A 236 2.96 19.62 -9.57
N VAL A 237 4.06 19.90 -10.29
CA VAL A 237 4.72 21.22 -10.27
C VAL A 237 3.77 22.30 -10.77
N ARG A 238 3.20 22.13 -11.98
CA ARG A 238 2.27 23.12 -12.57
C ARG A 238 1.06 23.40 -11.68
N GLY A 239 0.45 22.34 -11.15
CA GLY A 239 -0.73 22.47 -10.30
C GLY A 239 -0.43 23.13 -8.95
N ALA A 240 0.73 22.85 -8.33
CA ALA A 240 1.15 23.53 -7.11
C ALA A 240 1.43 25.01 -7.35
N VAL A 241 2.12 25.35 -8.45
CA VAL A 241 2.38 26.75 -8.83
C VAL A 241 1.09 27.50 -9.17
N ALA A 242 0.13 26.86 -9.86
CA ALA A 242 -1.18 27.44 -10.16
C ALA A 242 -2.00 27.74 -8.89
N ARG A 243 -1.77 27.00 -7.79
CA ARG A 243 -2.35 27.27 -6.47
C ARG A 243 -1.59 28.33 -5.66
N GLY A 244 -0.58 28.97 -6.24
CA GLY A 244 0.17 30.06 -5.62
C GLY A 244 1.43 29.64 -4.88
N HIS A 245 1.76 28.32 -4.83
CA HIS A 245 2.99 27.88 -4.17
C HIS A 245 4.22 28.21 -5.02
N ARG A 246 5.18 28.96 -4.47
CA ARG A 246 6.42 29.36 -5.15
C ARG A 246 7.66 28.63 -4.63
N ARG A 247 7.57 28.00 -3.47
CA ARG A 247 8.62 27.12 -2.91
C ARG A 247 8.12 25.69 -2.94
N LEU A 248 8.80 24.84 -3.70
CA LEU A 248 8.46 23.45 -3.90
C LEU A 248 9.59 22.55 -3.38
N VAL A 249 9.26 21.45 -2.76
CA VAL A 249 10.20 20.38 -2.42
C VAL A 249 9.72 19.12 -3.11
N PHE A 250 10.56 18.53 -3.94
CA PHE A 250 10.28 17.23 -4.56
C PHE A 250 11.03 16.13 -3.83
N LYS A 251 10.29 15.17 -3.28
CA LYS A 251 10.84 13.95 -2.70
C LYS A 251 10.71 12.81 -3.69
N PRO A 252 11.78 12.45 -4.41
CA PRO A 252 11.77 11.30 -5.31
C PRO A 252 11.58 9.98 -4.54
N HIS A 253 11.11 8.95 -5.21
CA HIS A 253 11.22 7.59 -4.69
C HIS A 253 12.71 7.21 -4.62
N PRO A 254 13.19 6.50 -3.60
CA PRO A 254 14.63 6.20 -3.43
C PRO A 254 15.30 5.51 -4.62
N THR A 255 14.54 4.82 -5.46
CA THR A 255 15.05 4.11 -6.64
C THR A 255 14.81 4.85 -7.97
N ALA A 256 14.28 6.09 -7.93
CA ALA A 256 13.99 6.86 -9.14
C ALA A 256 15.28 7.46 -9.73
N PRO A 257 15.38 7.58 -11.07
CA PRO A 257 16.55 8.20 -11.73
C PRO A 257 16.68 9.70 -11.43
N ASP A 258 17.88 10.17 -11.08
CA ASP A 258 18.19 11.59 -10.81
C ASP A 258 17.88 12.53 -11.98
N ALA A 259 17.88 12.02 -13.21
CA ALA A 259 17.60 12.82 -14.41
C ALA A 259 16.22 13.49 -14.35
N TRP A 260 15.23 12.84 -13.74
CA TRP A 260 13.86 13.38 -13.62
C TRP A 260 13.82 14.63 -12.76
N SER A 261 14.56 14.65 -11.68
CA SER A 261 14.63 15.79 -10.77
C SER A 261 15.11 17.06 -11.49
N ARG A 262 16.06 16.96 -12.42
CA ARG A 262 16.56 18.11 -13.19
C ARG A 262 15.51 18.71 -14.13
N THR A 263 14.66 17.89 -14.75
CA THR A 263 13.55 18.34 -15.59
C THR A 263 12.54 19.13 -14.76
N LEU A 264 12.22 18.65 -13.56
CA LEU A 264 11.28 19.32 -12.66
C LEU A 264 11.79 20.67 -12.16
N VAL A 265 13.08 20.76 -11.82
CA VAL A 265 13.73 22.04 -11.42
C VAL A 265 13.56 23.09 -12.52
N ARG A 266 13.94 22.75 -13.77
CA ARG A 266 13.78 23.68 -14.91
C ARG A 266 12.33 24.08 -15.16
N ALA A 267 11.40 23.16 -15.01
CA ALA A 267 9.98 23.44 -15.19
C ALA A 267 9.46 24.41 -14.11
N ALA A 268 9.87 24.25 -12.85
CA ALA A 268 9.55 25.16 -11.76
C ALA A 268 10.12 26.57 -12.01
N GLU A 269 11.40 26.66 -12.39
CA GLU A 269 12.07 27.92 -12.74
C GLU A 269 11.34 28.67 -13.87
N ALA A 270 10.95 27.96 -14.94
CA ALA A 270 10.18 28.52 -16.05
C ALA A 270 8.80 29.08 -15.62
N LEU A 271 8.25 28.57 -14.52
CA LEU A 271 6.99 29.04 -13.92
C LEU A 271 7.20 30.08 -12.79
N GLY A 272 8.43 30.53 -12.57
CA GLY A 272 8.77 31.49 -11.52
C GLY A 272 8.66 30.92 -10.11
N ALA A 273 8.94 29.63 -9.94
CA ALA A 273 8.98 28.94 -8.66
C ALA A 273 10.36 28.30 -8.43
N GLU A 274 10.73 28.13 -7.16
CA GLU A 274 11.93 27.43 -6.74
C GLU A 274 11.56 25.98 -6.37
N LEU A 275 12.30 25.00 -6.90
CA LEU A 275 12.14 23.59 -6.56
C LEU A 275 13.45 23.03 -6.03
N THR A 276 13.41 22.54 -4.79
CA THR A 276 14.50 21.80 -4.14
C THR A 276 14.20 20.31 -4.20
N VAL A 277 15.19 19.49 -4.47
CA VAL A 277 15.07 18.02 -4.43
C VAL A 277 15.53 17.53 -3.07
N GLU A 278 14.68 16.76 -2.40
CA GLU A 278 14.99 16.09 -1.13
C GLU A 278 15.48 14.68 -1.41
N ASP A 279 16.78 14.48 -1.43
CA ASP A 279 17.46 13.23 -1.78
C ASP A 279 17.79 12.33 -0.58
N ARG A 280 17.63 12.82 0.65
CA ARG A 280 17.83 12.01 1.85
C ARG A 280 16.83 10.83 1.88
N PRO A 281 17.25 9.62 2.28
CA PRO A 281 16.41 8.44 2.37
C PRO A 281 15.52 8.44 3.62
N VAL A 282 14.94 9.61 3.97
CA VAL A 282 14.07 9.78 5.14
C VAL A 282 12.60 9.52 4.78
N LEU A 283 11.78 9.20 5.78
CA LEU A 283 10.33 9.07 5.62
C LEU A 283 9.70 10.43 5.27
N ALA A 284 8.64 10.44 4.49
CA ALA A 284 7.88 11.65 4.20
C ALA A 284 7.33 12.31 5.47
N GLU A 285 6.99 11.51 6.46
CA GLU A 285 6.49 11.93 7.78
C GLU A 285 7.53 12.75 8.56
N VAL A 286 8.81 12.44 8.40
CA VAL A 286 9.92 13.25 8.96
C VAL A 286 9.92 14.64 8.31
N LEU A 287 9.73 14.70 6.99
CA LEU A 287 9.65 15.99 6.27
C LEU A 287 8.41 16.81 6.66
N TYR A 288 7.29 16.17 7.02
CA TYR A 288 6.12 16.90 7.52
C TYR A 288 6.45 17.67 8.80
N ARG A 289 7.27 17.11 9.66
CA ARG A 289 7.75 17.79 10.86
C ARG A 289 8.77 18.88 10.57
N GLU A 290 9.74 18.57 9.71
CA GLU A 290 10.84 19.49 9.40
C GLU A 290 10.36 20.69 8.58
N LEU A 291 9.55 20.47 7.55
CA LEU A 291 9.17 21.47 6.57
C LEU A 291 7.83 22.16 6.85
N ARG A 292 6.92 21.50 7.59
CA ARG A 292 5.52 21.93 7.78
C ARG A 292 4.89 22.36 6.44
N PRO A 293 4.78 21.48 5.47
CA PRO A 293 4.37 21.85 4.12
C PRO A 293 2.96 22.45 4.11
N ALA A 294 2.79 23.54 3.35
CA ALA A 294 1.50 24.18 3.13
C ALA A 294 0.57 23.32 2.26
N LEU A 295 1.13 22.42 1.46
CA LEU A 295 0.42 21.45 0.63
C LEU A 295 1.27 20.22 0.42
N VAL A 296 0.67 19.01 0.50
CA VAL A 296 1.32 17.75 0.09
C VAL A 296 0.61 17.22 -1.15
N VAL A 297 1.37 16.97 -2.21
CA VAL A 297 0.87 16.50 -3.50
C VAL A 297 1.44 15.12 -3.81
N GLY A 298 0.61 14.21 -4.30
CA GLY A 298 1.07 12.89 -4.73
C GLY A 298 0.03 12.19 -5.62
N CYS A 299 0.32 10.97 -6.04
CA CYS A 299 -0.65 10.18 -6.80
C CYS A 299 -1.53 9.34 -5.85
N PHE A 300 -1.00 8.23 -5.30
CA PHE A 300 -1.74 7.39 -4.34
C PHE A 300 -0.83 6.83 -3.23
N SER A 301 0.19 7.59 -2.85
CA SER A 301 1.06 7.25 -1.73
C SER A 301 0.29 7.20 -0.41
N THR A 302 0.60 6.22 0.43
CA THR A 302 0.14 6.17 1.84
C THR A 302 0.46 7.48 2.56
N ALA A 303 1.59 8.10 2.24
CA ALA A 303 2.04 9.36 2.83
C ALA A 303 1.05 10.53 2.64
N LEU A 304 0.22 10.54 1.59
CA LEU A 304 -0.87 11.53 1.46
C LEU A 304 -1.88 11.41 2.59
N LEU A 305 -2.20 10.20 3.00
CA LEU A 305 -3.19 9.99 4.06
C LEU A 305 -2.60 10.18 5.45
N THR A 306 -1.33 9.83 5.66
CA THR A 306 -0.65 10.21 6.92
C THR A 306 -0.55 11.72 7.04
N ALA A 307 -0.19 12.45 5.97
CA ALA A 307 -0.18 13.92 5.97
C ALA A 307 -1.53 14.50 6.40
N ARG A 308 -2.62 14.01 5.78
CA ARG A 308 -3.97 14.48 6.08
C ARG A 308 -4.43 14.09 7.47
N THR A 309 -4.34 12.80 7.82
CA THR A 309 -5.01 12.24 9.00
C THR A 309 -4.17 12.41 10.28
N PHE A 310 -2.84 12.25 10.18
CA PHE A 310 -1.98 12.28 11.35
C PHE A 310 -1.38 13.67 11.63
N TYR A 311 -1.18 14.46 10.57
CA TYR A 311 -0.55 15.79 10.67
C TYR A 311 -1.51 16.95 10.34
N GLY A 312 -2.73 16.67 9.90
CA GLY A 312 -3.72 17.72 9.55
C GLY A 312 -3.31 18.61 8.39
N LEU A 313 -2.39 18.13 7.53
CA LEU A 313 -1.85 18.91 6.42
C LEU A 313 -2.82 18.94 5.22
N PRO A 314 -2.90 20.04 4.48
CA PRO A 314 -3.58 20.07 3.20
C PRO A 314 -2.95 19.10 2.21
N VAL A 315 -3.79 18.33 1.50
CA VAL A 315 -3.32 17.32 0.54
C VAL A 315 -4.04 17.47 -0.79
N ALA A 316 -3.38 17.07 -1.89
CA ALA A 316 -3.99 16.98 -3.20
C ALA A 316 -3.45 15.79 -3.99
N ARG A 317 -4.30 15.19 -4.82
CA ARG A 317 -3.95 14.06 -5.69
C ARG A 317 -3.82 14.47 -7.15
N VAL A 318 -3.00 13.71 -7.90
CA VAL A 318 -2.84 13.85 -9.35
C VAL A 318 -2.86 12.48 -10.02
N GLY A 319 -3.62 12.32 -11.12
CA GLY A 319 -3.54 11.17 -12.02
C GLY A 319 -4.23 9.88 -11.55
N THR A 320 -4.97 9.88 -10.44
CA THR A 320 -5.62 8.66 -9.91
C THR A 320 -6.63 8.05 -10.85
N ARG A 321 -7.49 8.86 -11.49
CA ARG A 321 -8.53 8.38 -12.43
C ARG A 321 -7.92 7.74 -13.68
N ALA A 322 -6.92 8.37 -14.27
CA ALA A 322 -6.21 7.84 -15.43
C ALA A 322 -5.56 6.47 -15.11
N LEU A 323 -4.96 6.33 -13.92
CA LEU A 323 -4.41 5.05 -13.47
C LEU A 323 -5.49 4.00 -13.22
N LEU A 324 -6.62 4.35 -12.57
CA LEU A 324 -7.74 3.43 -12.34
C LEU A 324 -8.29 2.84 -13.64
N ALA A 325 -8.40 3.68 -14.68
CA ALA A 325 -8.88 3.26 -16.00
C ALA A 325 -7.95 2.26 -16.68
N ARG A 326 -6.63 2.41 -16.50
CA ARG A 326 -5.58 1.58 -17.13
C ARG A 326 -5.20 0.35 -16.32
N LEU A 327 -5.48 0.34 -15.02
CA LEU A 327 -5.00 -0.68 -14.11
C LEU A 327 -5.53 -2.08 -14.46
N THR A 328 -4.61 -2.96 -14.87
CA THR A 328 -4.87 -4.35 -15.27
C THR A 328 -3.87 -5.29 -14.61
N PRO A 329 -4.29 -6.53 -14.24
CA PRO A 329 -5.68 -7.05 -14.24
C PRO A 329 -6.55 -6.34 -13.19
N PHE A 330 -7.88 -6.48 -13.24
CA PHE A 330 -8.77 -5.82 -12.28
C PHE A 330 -8.39 -6.09 -10.80
N PRO A 331 -8.00 -7.30 -10.37
CA PRO A 331 -7.55 -7.59 -9.01
C PRO A 331 -6.10 -7.12 -8.71
N ASN A 332 -5.57 -6.13 -9.42
CA ASN A 332 -4.28 -5.52 -9.09
C ASN A 332 -4.34 -4.86 -7.70
N SER A 333 -3.30 -5.06 -6.87
CA SER A 333 -3.24 -4.58 -5.49
C SER A 333 -3.36 -3.07 -5.34
N ASN A 334 -2.87 -2.32 -6.33
CA ASN A 334 -2.90 -0.86 -6.30
C ASN A 334 -4.31 -0.29 -6.52
N ARG A 335 -5.31 -1.12 -6.87
CA ARG A 335 -6.68 -0.65 -7.08
C ARG A 335 -7.31 -0.09 -5.81
N ILE A 336 -7.11 -0.73 -4.66
CA ILE A 336 -7.65 -0.21 -3.40
C ILE A 336 -6.98 1.09 -2.96
N PRO A 337 -5.64 1.21 -2.92
CA PRO A 337 -4.99 2.49 -2.65
C PRO A 337 -5.47 3.61 -3.58
N LEU A 338 -5.53 3.36 -4.89
CA LEU A 338 -6.07 4.31 -5.87
C LEU A 338 -7.53 4.68 -5.58
N THR A 339 -8.38 3.69 -5.28
CA THR A 339 -9.80 3.93 -4.96
C THR A 339 -9.96 4.79 -3.72
N VAL A 340 -9.22 4.49 -2.65
CA VAL A 340 -9.30 5.24 -1.40
C VAL A 340 -8.83 6.68 -1.61
N VAL A 341 -7.65 6.87 -2.20
CA VAL A 341 -7.10 8.22 -2.43
C VAL A 341 -7.99 9.02 -3.37
N ASP A 342 -8.50 8.42 -4.45
CA ASP A 342 -9.42 9.10 -5.37
C ASP A 342 -10.72 9.55 -4.68
N ALA A 343 -11.21 8.78 -3.73
CA ALA A 343 -12.45 9.06 -3.02
C ALA A 343 -12.30 10.15 -1.93
N VAL A 344 -11.13 10.21 -1.23
CA VAL A 344 -10.99 11.05 -0.03
C VAL A 344 -10.03 12.23 -0.18
N VAL A 345 -9.15 12.23 -1.18
CA VAL A 345 -8.18 13.31 -1.42
C VAL A 345 -8.67 14.18 -2.57
N PRO A 346 -8.76 15.50 -2.41
CA PRO A 346 -9.20 16.39 -3.50
C PRO A 346 -8.19 16.39 -4.66
N PRO A 347 -8.65 16.56 -5.91
CA PRO A 347 -7.74 16.71 -7.06
C PRO A 347 -6.94 18.00 -6.98
N LEU A 348 -5.70 17.99 -7.45
CA LEU A 348 -4.84 19.17 -7.51
C LEU A 348 -5.34 20.16 -8.56
N GLU A 349 -5.79 19.66 -9.72
CA GLU A 349 -6.29 20.45 -10.84
C GLU A 349 -7.82 20.38 -10.87
N ALA A 350 -8.49 21.51 -10.76
CA ALA A 350 -9.95 21.56 -10.93
C ALA A 350 -10.27 21.37 -12.42
N GLY A 351 -11.04 20.33 -12.77
CA GLY A 351 -11.54 20.12 -14.14
C GLY A 351 -10.59 19.43 -15.13
N ALA A 352 -9.34 19.14 -14.79
CA ALA A 352 -8.35 18.57 -15.74
C ALA A 352 -8.32 17.02 -15.81
N GLU A 353 -9.13 16.30 -15.06
CA GLU A 353 -9.12 14.82 -15.05
C GLU A 353 -10.10 14.18 -16.05
N ASP A 354 -10.89 14.96 -16.79
CA ASP A 354 -11.87 14.48 -17.78
C ASP A 354 -11.34 14.43 -19.22
N GLY A 355 -10.14 13.89 -19.41
CA GLY A 355 -9.59 13.56 -20.72
C GLY A 355 -10.10 12.25 -21.34
N THR A 356 -11.28 11.80 -20.99
CA THR A 356 -12.01 10.76 -21.73
C THR A 356 -13.27 11.40 -22.29
N GLU A 357 -13.27 11.57 -23.63
CA GLU A 357 -14.50 11.71 -24.40
C GLU A 357 -15.37 10.49 -24.04
N ASP A 358 -16.29 10.65 -23.10
CA ASP A 358 -17.36 9.69 -22.86
C ASP A 358 -18.68 10.39 -23.10
N ASP A 359 -19.50 9.73 -23.92
CA ASP A 359 -20.79 10.18 -24.42
C ASP A 359 -21.69 10.65 -23.26
N GLY A 360 -21.95 11.93 -23.22
CA GLY A 360 -23.11 12.65 -22.70
C GLY A 360 -23.90 12.04 -21.56
N GLU A 361 -23.54 12.38 -20.33
CA GLU A 361 -24.52 12.66 -19.27
C GLU A 361 -23.91 13.72 -18.35
N GLU A 362 -24.57 14.88 -18.28
CA GLU A 362 -24.27 16.00 -17.40
C GLU A 362 -24.37 15.54 -15.94
N GLY A 363 -23.27 15.08 -15.37
CA GLY A 363 -23.13 14.80 -13.94
C GLY A 363 -22.69 16.05 -13.20
N GLY A 364 -23.58 16.64 -12.40
CA GLY A 364 -23.41 17.89 -11.69
C GLY A 364 -22.09 18.02 -10.94
N GLU A 365 -21.57 19.25 -10.96
CA GLU A 365 -20.47 19.76 -10.15
C GLU A 365 -20.81 19.63 -8.65
N ASP A 366 -20.45 18.52 -8.03
CA ASP A 366 -20.33 18.47 -6.59
C ASP A 366 -19.07 17.67 -6.21
N GLY A 367 -17.95 18.36 -6.08
CA GLY A 367 -16.64 17.85 -5.65
C GLY A 367 -16.60 17.43 -4.18
N GLY A 368 -17.73 17.12 -3.58
CA GLY A 368 -17.86 16.71 -2.19
C GLY A 368 -17.15 15.38 -1.93
N THR A 369 -16.35 15.35 -0.87
CA THR A 369 -15.73 14.14 -0.32
C THR A 369 -16.81 13.09 0.00
N ILE A 370 -16.57 11.84 -0.36
CA ILE A 370 -17.48 10.72 -0.04
C ILE A 370 -17.49 10.52 1.48
N GLY A 371 -18.66 10.34 2.08
CA GLY A 371 -18.81 10.06 3.51
C GLY A 371 -18.24 8.70 3.90
N THR A 372 -17.93 8.50 5.19
CA THR A 372 -17.27 7.27 5.68
C THR A 372 -18.09 6.00 5.38
N VAL A 373 -19.42 6.04 5.55
CA VAL A 373 -20.29 4.88 5.27
C VAL A 373 -20.25 4.53 3.79
N GLU A 374 -20.34 5.55 2.94
CA GLU A 374 -20.30 5.43 1.48
C GLU A 374 -18.96 4.93 0.98
N LEU A 375 -17.86 5.34 1.64
CA LEU A 375 -16.51 4.86 1.34
C LEU A 375 -16.34 3.38 1.70
N ASN A 376 -16.87 2.94 2.85
CA ASN A 376 -16.89 1.52 3.22
C ASN A 376 -17.64 0.68 2.17
N ASP A 377 -18.80 1.16 1.69
CA ASP A 377 -19.57 0.48 0.66
C ASP A 377 -18.82 0.45 -0.69
N LEU A 378 -18.17 1.54 -1.07
CA LEU A 378 -17.32 1.58 -2.28
C LEU A 378 -16.16 0.59 -2.19
N VAL A 379 -15.42 0.61 -1.08
CA VAL A 379 -14.25 -0.28 -0.88
C VAL A 379 -14.70 -1.74 -0.83
N ALA A 380 -15.82 -2.04 -0.18
CA ALA A 380 -16.43 -3.38 -0.17
C ALA A 380 -16.82 -3.83 -1.60
N ALA A 381 -17.42 -2.94 -2.39
CA ALA A 381 -17.81 -3.24 -3.76
C ALA A 381 -16.61 -3.48 -4.68
N VAL A 382 -15.56 -2.66 -4.57
CA VAL A 382 -14.29 -2.85 -5.30
C VAL A 382 -13.61 -4.13 -4.82
N GLY A 383 -13.58 -4.38 -3.52
CA GLY A 383 -13.02 -5.58 -2.90
C GLY A 383 -13.70 -6.86 -3.40
N PHE A 384 -15.04 -6.90 -3.42
CA PHE A 384 -15.77 -8.00 -4.05
C PHE A 384 -15.43 -8.15 -5.53
N ALA A 385 -15.40 -7.04 -6.25
CA ALA A 385 -15.05 -7.08 -7.66
C ALA A 385 -13.61 -7.55 -7.90
N MET A 386 -12.69 -7.35 -6.96
CA MET A 386 -11.32 -7.91 -7.03
C MET A 386 -11.30 -9.40 -6.71
N GLN A 387 -11.89 -9.83 -5.59
CA GLN A 387 -11.75 -11.16 -5.01
C GLN A 387 -13.10 -11.83 -4.64
N PRO A 388 -13.98 -12.07 -5.64
CA PRO A 388 -15.34 -12.57 -5.39
C PRO A 388 -15.39 -14.01 -4.83
N LYS A 389 -14.28 -14.76 -4.91
CA LYS A 389 -14.18 -16.12 -4.38
C LYS A 389 -13.66 -16.15 -2.94
N ILE A 390 -12.82 -15.19 -2.56
CA ILE A 390 -12.26 -15.07 -1.21
C ILE A 390 -13.27 -14.38 -0.30
N ARG A 391 -13.95 -13.33 -0.81
CA ARG A 391 -14.93 -12.51 -0.06
C ARG A 391 -16.31 -12.54 -0.73
N PRO A 392 -16.96 -13.72 -0.81
CA PRO A 392 -18.28 -13.85 -1.44
C PRO A 392 -19.38 -13.07 -0.72
N GLU A 393 -19.27 -12.86 0.59
CA GLU A 393 -20.20 -12.11 1.43
C GLU A 393 -20.27 -10.62 1.07
N LEU A 394 -19.23 -10.05 0.45
CA LEU A 394 -19.24 -8.67 -0.02
C LEU A 394 -20.11 -8.45 -1.28
N ARG A 395 -20.74 -9.52 -1.82
CA ARG A 395 -21.60 -9.38 -3.00
C ARG A 395 -22.82 -8.49 -2.75
N GLU A 396 -23.46 -8.65 -1.61
CA GLU A 396 -24.66 -7.88 -1.29
C GLU A 396 -24.35 -6.39 -1.09
N PRO A 397 -23.34 -6.00 -0.30
CA PRO A 397 -22.86 -4.62 -0.27
C PRO A 397 -22.51 -4.06 -1.66
N ALA A 398 -21.84 -4.85 -2.51
CA ALA A 398 -21.49 -4.44 -3.86
C ALA A 398 -22.72 -4.15 -4.75
N VAL A 399 -23.74 -5.00 -4.69
CA VAL A 399 -25.01 -4.77 -5.42
C VAL A 399 -25.69 -3.52 -4.91
N ARG A 400 -25.77 -3.33 -3.60
CA ARG A 400 -26.38 -2.16 -2.95
C ARG A 400 -25.70 -0.87 -3.39
N HIS A 401 -24.37 -0.81 -3.31
CA HIS A 401 -23.59 0.36 -3.74
C HIS A 401 -23.79 0.67 -5.23
N LEU A 402 -23.69 -0.34 -6.10
CA LEU A 402 -23.79 -0.16 -7.56
C LEU A 402 -25.22 0.12 -8.06
N SER A 403 -26.24 -0.04 -7.20
CA SER A 403 -27.64 0.34 -7.47
C SER A 403 -28.04 1.62 -6.75
N GLY A 404 -27.18 2.17 -5.90
CA GLY A 404 -27.45 3.33 -5.07
C GLY A 404 -27.18 4.66 -5.77
N PRO A 405 -27.43 5.79 -5.10
CA PRO A 405 -27.31 7.14 -5.67
C PRO A 405 -25.88 7.51 -6.07
N LEU A 406 -24.88 6.92 -5.44
CA LEU A 406 -23.47 7.20 -5.75
C LEU A 406 -22.90 6.33 -6.88
N ALA A 407 -23.69 5.42 -7.45
CA ALA A 407 -23.23 4.52 -8.50
C ALA A 407 -22.67 5.27 -9.72
N GLY A 408 -23.25 6.40 -10.10
CA GLY A 408 -22.75 7.27 -11.18
C GLY A 408 -21.38 7.86 -10.85
N ARG A 409 -21.27 8.50 -9.69
CA ARG A 409 -20.03 9.18 -9.23
C ARG A 409 -18.83 8.23 -9.03
N THR A 410 -19.09 6.98 -8.66
CA THR A 410 -18.07 5.96 -8.37
C THR A 410 -17.85 4.98 -9.51
N ARG A 411 -18.54 5.19 -10.65
CA ARG A 411 -18.51 4.28 -11.79
C ARG A 411 -17.11 4.02 -12.34
N HIS A 412 -16.25 5.01 -12.35
CA HIS A 412 -14.89 4.94 -12.86
C HIS A 412 -13.97 3.98 -12.08
N HIS A 413 -14.33 3.56 -10.85
CA HIS A 413 -13.61 2.52 -10.11
C HIS A 413 -13.82 1.11 -10.68
N PHE A 414 -14.82 0.93 -11.57
CA PHE A 414 -15.23 -0.35 -12.11
C PHE A 414 -15.10 -0.39 -13.62
N THR A 415 -14.62 -1.51 -14.17
CA THR A 415 -14.71 -1.75 -15.61
C THR A 415 -16.04 -2.44 -15.94
N ARG A 416 -16.74 -1.97 -16.98
CA ARG A 416 -18.01 -2.55 -17.43
C ARG A 416 -17.92 -4.06 -17.66
N ARG A 417 -16.75 -4.50 -18.19
CA ARG A 417 -16.45 -5.92 -18.39
C ARG A 417 -16.45 -6.70 -17.06
N ARG A 418 -15.85 -6.15 -16.00
CA ARG A 418 -15.77 -6.83 -14.70
C ARG A 418 -17.14 -6.97 -14.09
N LEU A 419 -17.95 -5.93 -14.12
CA LEU A 419 -19.34 -5.96 -13.65
C LEU A 419 -20.18 -6.99 -14.41
N THR A 420 -20.04 -7.06 -15.75
CA THR A 420 -20.70 -8.06 -16.59
C THR A 420 -20.33 -9.49 -16.20
N VAL A 421 -19.04 -9.78 -16.00
CA VAL A 421 -18.56 -11.13 -15.62
C VAL A 421 -19.10 -11.56 -14.26
N LEU A 422 -19.23 -10.63 -13.33
CA LEU A 422 -19.71 -10.87 -11.97
C LEU A 422 -21.24 -10.78 -11.86
N ASN A 423 -21.92 -10.42 -12.93
CA ASN A 423 -23.38 -10.16 -12.94
C ASN A 423 -23.77 -9.15 -11.85
N LEU A 424 -23.09 -8.00 -11.87
CA LEU A 424 -23.33 -6.86 -10.99
C LEU A 424 -24.06 -5.74 -11.76
N PRO A 425 -24.76 -4.84 -11.06
CA PRO A 425 -25.39 -3.65 -11.66
C PRO A 425 -24.37 -2.83 -12.45
N GLY A 426 -24.85 -2.22 -13.55
CA GLY A 426 -24.00 -1.48 -14.49
C GLY A 426 -23.15 -2.34 -15.43
N GLY A 427 -23.22 -3.67 -15.34
CA GLY A 427 -22.72 -4.60 -16.37
C GLY A 427 -23.75 -4.81 -17.50
N ILE A 428 -23.33 -5.48 -18.56
CA ILE A 428 -24.24 -5.90 -19.63
C ILE A 428 -25.06 -7.08 -19.07
N PRO A 429 -26.40 -7.03 -19.08
CA PRO A 429 -27.21 -8.15 -18.62
C PRO A 429 -26.96 -9.37 -19.49
N LEU A 430 -26.46 -10.44 -18.90
CA LEU A 430 -26.27 -11.71 -19.58
C LEU A 430 -27.58 -12.49 -19.61
N PRO A 431 -27.96 -13.09 -20.75
CA PRO A 431 -29.16 -13.91 -20.84
C PRO A 431 -29.17 -15.00 -19.76
N ARG A 432 -30.32 -15.21 -19.15
CA ARG A 432 -30.48 -16.18 -18.03
C ARG A 432 -30.33 -17.65 -18.48
N HIS A 433 -30.38 -17.95 -19.78
CA HIS A 433 -30.27 -19.32 -20.31
C HIS A 433 -28.84 -19.85 -20.24
N PRO A 434 -28.60 -21.03 -19.62
CA PRO A 434 -27.25 -21.60 -19.46
C PRO A 434 -26.53 -21.88 -20.78
N GLY A 435 -27.25 -22.22 -21.86
CA GLY A 435 -26.68 -22.44 -23.20
C GLY A 435 -26.14 -21.15 -23.83
N VAL A 436 -26.85 -20.04 -23.67
CA VAL A 436 -26.44 -18.73 -24.24
C VAL A 436 -25.25 -18.17 -23.46
N ARG A 437 -25.16 -18.43 -22.14
CA ARG A 437 -23.96 -18.07 -21.33
C ARG A 437 -22.69 -18.78 -21.81
N ARG A 438 -22.79 -20.06 -22.21
CA ARG A 438 -21.65 -20.81 -22.75
C ARG A 438 -21.22 -20.26 -24.11
N LEU A 439 -22.16 -19.95 -24.99
CA LEU A 439 -21.92 -19.35 -26.29
C LEU A 439 -21.32 -17.94 -26.19
N ALA A 440 -21.86 -17.08 -25.34
CA ALA A 440 -21.33 -15.73 -25.12
C ALA A 440 -19.89 -15.77 -24.56
N ARG A 441 -19.59 -16.68 -23.61
CA ARG A 441 -18.22 -16.88 -23.09
C ARG A 441 -17.27 -17.40 -24.18
N ARG A 442 -17.75 -18.28 -25.07
CA ARG A 442 -16.95 -18.81 -26.18
C ARG A 442 -16.68 -17.75 -27.23
N ALA A 443 -17.65 -16.94 -27.59
CA ALA A 443 -17.52 -15.81 -28.51
C ALA A 443 -16.54 -14.75 -27.98
N LEU A 444 -16.59 -14.41 -26.70
CA LEU A 444 -15.65 -13.50 -26.07
C LEU A 444 -14.21 -14.04 -26.03
N ARG A 445 -14.02 -15.34 -25.84
CA ARG A 445 -12.70 -16.00 -25.94
C ARG A 445 -12.15 -15.98 -27.35
N LEU A 446 -12.97 -16.29 -28.36
CA LEU A 446 -12.60 -16.25 -29.78
C LEU A 446 -12.22 -14.85 -30.24
N ARG A 447 -13.00 -13.83 -29.87
CA ARG A 447 -12.68 -12.42 -30.16
C ARG A 447 -11.33 -12.01 -29.52
N LYS A 448 -11.03 -12.48 -28.32
CA LYS A 448 -9.74 -12.21 -27.65
C LYS A 448 -8.57 -12.91 -28.36
N ALA A 449 -8.77 -14.11 -28.85
CA ALA A 449 -7.76 -14.85 -29.63
C ALA A 449 -7.47 -14.17 -30.98
N LEU A 450 -8.52 -13.71 -31.67
CA LEU A 450 -8.39 -12.97 -32.94
C LEU A 450 -7.71 -11.62 -32.80
N LEU A 451 -7.98 -10.89 -31.69
CA LEU A 451 -7.32 -9.62 -31.39
C LEU A 451 -5.83 -9.81 -31.06
N ARG A 452 -5.47 -10.90 -30.36
CA ARG A 452 -4.06 -11.26 -30.10
C ARG A 452 -3.31 -11.61 -31.39
N GLN A 453 -3.94 -12.33 -32.34
CA GLN A 453 -3.32 -12.64 -33.62
C GLN A 453 -3.14 -11.41 -34.53
N ARG A 454 -4.00 -10.40 -34.41
CA ARG A 454 -3.85 -9.13 -35.16
C ARG A 454 -2.74 -8.24 -34.59
N GLY A 455 -2.48 -8.32 -33.27
CA GLY A 455 -1.37 -7.59 -32.63
C GLY A 455 0.02 -8.13 -33.01
N VAL A 456 0.13 -9.44 -33.24
CA VAL A 456 1.40 -10.10 -33.63
C VAL A 456 1.77 -9.87 -35.11
N ARG A 457 0.84 -9.43 -35.98
CA ARG A 457 1.11 -9.13 -37.41
C ARG A 457 1.47 -7.66 -37.68
N ARG A 458 1.62 -6.82 -36.67
CA ARG A 458 1.98 -5.40 -36.78
C ARG A 458 3.21 -5.02 -35.96
N GLY A 459 4.01 -6.00 -35.53
CA GLY A 459 5.34 -5.84 -34.93
C GLY A 459 6.41 -6.40 -35.84
#